data_8143fc761ace33bb1a4480b3c8cb8f9a
#
_entry.id   8143fc761ace33bb1a4480b3c8cb8f9a
#
_cell.length_a   1.000
_cell.length_b   1.000
_cell.length_c   1.000
_cell.angle_alpha   90.00
_cell.angle_beta   90.00
_cell.angle_gamma   90.00
#
_symmetry.space_group_name_H-M   'P 1'
#
loop_
_entity.id
_entity.type
_entity.pdbx_description
1 polymer ?
#
loop_
_entity_poly.entity_id
_entity_poly.type
_entity_poly.pdbx_seq_one_letter_code
_entity_poly.pdbx_strand_id
1 'polypeptide(L)'
;MKRASTRAALIAAFDRYVAIGTGLDRTILKIPVPTAVRAGIAPFLRLTRQGDALVVRAADALRTGDLSLFARLSAQLDALGKTYDRIADALGLRACGSNITRALNRA
;
A
#
# COMPACT_ATOMS: atom_id res chain seq x y z
N MET A 1 -17.62 15.69 13.42
CA MET A 1 -16.30 15.06 13.28
C MET A 1 -15.34 16.00 12.58
N LYS A 2 -14.18 16.18 13.16
CA LYS A 2 -13.18 17.02 12.53
C LYS A 2 -12.39 16.24 11.50
N ARG A 3 -12.23 16.81 10.35
CA ARG A 3 -11.40 16.23 9.29
C ARG A 3 -9.97 16.74 9.42
N ALA A 4 -9.03 16.00 8.87
CA ALA A 4 -7.68 16.50 8.65
C ALA A 4 -7.74 17.53 7.52
N SER A 5 -8.27 18.73 7.84
CA SER A 5 -8.55 19.78 6.85
C SER A 5 -7.34 20.64 6.55
N THR A 6 -6.31 20.61 7.42
CA THR A 6 -5.09 21.33 7.18
C THR A 6 -4.07 20.44 6.48
N ARG A 7 -3.22 21.05 5.67
CA ARG A 7 -2.14 20.34 5.01
C ARG A 7 -1.24 19.63 6.01
N ALA A 8 -0.91 20.32 7.12
CA ALA A 8 -0.05 19.73 8.15
C ALA A 8 -0.68 18.49 8.78
N ALA A 9 -1.98 18.53 9.09
CA ALA A 9 -2.69 17.39 9.64
C ALA A 9 -2.77 16.21 8.65
N LEU A 10 -2.97 16.51 7.37
CA LEU A 10 -3.00 15.50 6.32
C LEU A 10 -1.63 14.82 6.16
N ILE A 11 -0.56 15.60 6.16
CA ILE A 11 0.82 15.09 6.10
C ILE A 11 1.09 14.16 7.30
N ALA A 12 0.73 14.59 8.51
CA ALA A 12 0.95 13.81 9.72
C ALA A 12 0.16 12.48 9.68
N ALA A 13 -1.08 12.52 9.21
CA ALA A 13 -1.90 11.32 9.07
C ALA A 13 -1.32 10.36 8.03
N PHE A 14 -0.86 10.88 6.91
CA PHE A 14 -0.26 10.09 5.83
C PHE A 14 1.06 9.47 6.28
N ASP A 15 1.92 10.24 6.95
CA ASP A 15 3.19 9.72 7.48
C ASP A 15 2.96 8.57 8.47
N ARG A 16 1.93 8.67 9.30
CA ARG A 16 1.56 7.61 10.24
C ARG A 16 1.10 6.35 9.50
N TYR A 17 0.28 6.54 8.49
CA TYR A 17 -0.18 5.43 7.64
C TYR A 17 1.00 4.72 6.97
N VAL A 18 1.93 5.49 6.41
CA VAL A 18 3.14 4.96 5.76
C VAL A 18 3.99 4.17 6.76
N ALA A 19 4.22 4.72 7.96
CA ALA A 19 5.03 4.06 8.99
C ALA A 19 4.44 2.72 9.41
N ILE A 20 3.13 2.66 9.61
CA ILE A 20 2.42 1.44 9.98
C ILE A 20 2.50 0.40 8.84
N GLY A 21 2.17 0.83 7.62
CA GLY A 21 2.16 -0.06 6.46
C GLY A 21 3.53 -0.62 6.10
N THR A 22 4.55 0.23 6.03
CA THR A 22 5.91 -0.21 5.72
C THR A 22 6.50 -1.07 6.83
N GLY A 23 6.17 -0.79 8.08
CA GLY A 23 6.60 -1.61 9.22
C GLY A 23 6.00 -3.01 9.17
N LEU A 24 4.70 -3.10 8.85
CA LEU A 24 4.01 -4.37 8.68
C LEU A 24 4.60 -5.16 7.50
N ASP A 25 4.81 -4.51 6.36
CA ASP A 25 5.38 -5.15 5.18
C ASP A 25 6.80 -5.67 5.45
N ARG A 26 7.60 -4.90 6.17
CA ARG A 26 8.95 -5.33 6.56
C ARG A 26 8.90 -6.60 7.41
N THR A 27 7.95 -6.69 8.32
CA THR A 27 7.74 -7.87 9.15
C THR A 27 7.35 -9.07 8.30
N ILE A 28 6.40 -8.87 7.38
CA ILE A 28 5.92 -9.93 6.47
C ILE A 28 7.06 -10.43 5.58
N LEU A 29 7.88 -9.53 5.04
CA LEU A 29 8.99 -9.89 4.15
C LEU A 29 10.09 -10.69 4.85
N LYS A 30 10.15 -10.68 6.18
CA LYS A 30 11.11 -11.48 6.97
C LYS A 30 10.62 -12.90 7.23
N ILE A 31 9.35 -13.21 6.99
CA ILE A 31 8.82 -14.54 7.24
C ILE A 31 9.39 -15.50 6.20
N PRO A 32 9.99 -16.63 6.63
CA PRO A 32 10.52 -17.62 5.69
C PRO A 32 9.40 -18.18 4.81
N VAL A 33 9.66 -18.26 3.50
CA VAL A 33 8.70 -18.79 2.54
C VAL A 33 9.13 -20.22 2.17
N PRO A 34 8.24 -21.23 2.33
CA PRO A 34 8.55 -22.58 1.89
C PRO A 34 8.90 -22.62 0.42
N THR A 35 9.89 -23.43 0.04
CA THR A 35 10.37 -23.52 -1.34
C THR A 35 9.24 -23.83 -2.33
N ALA A 36 8.31 -24.70 -1.92
CA ALA A 36 7.20 -25.13 -2.78
C ALA A 36 6.28 -23.99 -3.25
N VAL A 37 6.17 -22.90 -2.48
CA VAL A 37 5.27 -21.78 -2.80
C VAL A 37 6.01 -20.51 -3.20
N ARG A 38 7.34 -20.53 -3.17
CA ARG A 38 8.16 -19.34 -3.40
C ARG A 38 7.91 -18.69 -4.75
N ALA A 39 7.84 -19.47 -5.81
CA ALA A 39 7.62 -18.95 -7.15
C ALA A 39 6.25 -18.27 -7.28
N GLY A 40 5.21 -18.85 -6.68
CA GLY A 40 3.86 -18.31 -6.73
C GLY A 40 3.70 -17.02 -5.96
N ILE A 41 4.45 -16.85 -4.85
CA ILE A 41 4.33 -15.66 -4.00
C ILE A 41 5.29 -14.53 -4.39
N ALA A 42 6.30 -14.82 -5.21
CA ALA A 42 7.29 -13.82 -5.60
C ALA A 42 6.68 -12.55 -6.24
N PRO A 43 5.70 -12.64 -7.15
CA PRO A 43 5.06 -11.44 -7.70
C PRO A 43 4.38 -10.60 -6.62
N PHE A 44 3.74 -11.22 -5.65
CA PHE A 44 3.10 -10.56 -4.52
C PHE A 44 4.12 -9.76 -3.71
N LEU A 45 5.27 -10.37 -3.40
CA LEU A 45 6.33 -9.70 -2.64
C LEU A 45 6.94 -8.52 -3.41
N ARG A 46 7.10 -8.67 -4.74
CA ARG A 46 7.59 -7.57 -5.58
C ARG A 46 6.64 -6.38 -5.54
N LEU A 47 5.33 -6.63 -5.65
CA LEU A 47 4.32 -5.57 -5.60
C LEU A 47 4.29 -4.88 -4.25
N THR A 48 4.48 -5.62 -3.16
CA THR A 48 4.58 -5.05 -1.82
C THR A 48 5.73 -4.05 -1.74
N ARG A 49 6.91 -4.42 -2.25
CA ARG A 49 8.08 -3.53 -2.27
C ARG A 49 7.86 -2.30 -3.15
N GLN A 50 7.27 -2.49 -4.33
CA GLN A 50 6.94 -1.38 -5.23
C GLN A 50 5.95 -0.42 -4.60
N GLY A 51 4.92 -0.96 -3.93
CA GLY A 51 3.93 -0.15 -3.24
C GLY A 51 4.55 0.68 -2.14
N ASP A 52 5.43 0.09 -1.33
CA ASP A 52 6.13 0.81 -0.27
C ASP A 52 6.96 1.97 -0.83
N ALA A 53 7.70 1.74 -1.90
CA ALA A 53 8.49 2.78 -2.54
C ALA A 53 7.61 3.93 -3.06
N LEU A 54 6.49 3.62 -3.71
CA LEU A 54 5.55 4.62 -4.21
C LEU A 54 4.90 5.43 -3.09
N VAL A 55 4.55 4.76 -1.99
CA VAL A 55 3.93 5.43 -0.83
C VAL A 55 4.90 6.43 -0.20
N VAL A 56 6.16 6.07 -0.06
CA VAL A 56 7.20 6.98 0.46
C VAL A 56 7.35 8.19 -0.46
N ARG A 57 7.39 7.98 -1.78
CA ARG A 57 7.48 9.08 -2.75
C ARG A 57 6.24 9.97 -2.71
N ALA A 58 5.06 9.39 -2.55
CA ALA A 58 3.82 10.15 -2.44
C ALA A 58 3.81 11.01 -1.18
N ALA A 59 4.30 10.48 -0.06
CA ALA A 59 4.43 11.24 1.18
C ALA A 59 5.37 12.44 1.00
N ASP A 60 6.49 12.25 0.32
CA ASP A 60 7.44 13.32 0.04
C ASP A 60 6.83 14.39 -0.88
N ALA A 61 6.11 13.97 -1.91
CA ALA A 61 5.43 14.90 -2.82
C ALA A 61 4.41 15.76 -2.07
N LEU A 62 3.63 15.15 -1.18
CA LEU A 62 2.67 15.87 -0.35
C LEU A 62 3.38 16.86 0.57
N ARG A 63 4.48 16.45 1.18
CA ARG A 63 5.25 17.27 2.11
C ARG A 63 5.86 18.49 1.41
N THR A 64 6.36 18.31 0.20
CA THR A 64 6.94 19.41 -0.60
C THR A 64 5.90 20.25 -1.31
N GLY A 65 4.64 19.84 -1.31
CA GLY A 65 3.56 20.59 -1.96
C GLY A 65 3.43 20.34 -3.45
N ASP A 66 4.09 19.32 -3.98
CA ASP A 66 3.96 18.94 -5.39
C ASP A 66 2.71 18.08 -5.57
N LEU A 67 1.55 18.74 -5.65
CA LEU A 67 0.27 18.07 -5.71
C LEU A 67 0.06 17.32 -7.03
N SER A 68 0.65 17.81 -8.11
CA SER A 68 0.60 17.12 -9.41
C SER A 68 1.33 15.77 -9.34
N LEU A 69 2.51 15.75 -8.75
CA LEU A 69 3.26 14.51 -8.54
C LEU A 69 2.52 13.59 -7.58
N PHE A 70 1.98 14.13 -6.50
CA PHE A 70 1.19 13.36 -5.54
C PHE A 70 0.01 12.66 -6.23
N ALA A 71 -0.73 13.38 -7.08
CA ALA A 71 -1.86 12.81 -7.83
C ALA A 71 -1.42 11.68 -8.76
N ARG A 72 -0.30 11.85 -9.46
CA ARG A 72 0.23 10.80 -10.35
C ARG A 72 0.66 9.56 -9.58
N LEU A 73 1.36 9.75 -8.44
CA LEU A 73 1.78 8.63 -7.61
C LEU A 73 0.59 7.91 -6.97
N SER A 74 -0.44 8.66 -6.57
CA SER A 74 -1.68 8.07 -6.04
C SER A 74 -2.39 7.23 -7.09
N ALA A 75 -2.41 7.67 -8.34
CA ALA A 75 -2.99 6.89 -9.44
C ALA A 75 -2.19 5.60 -9.69
N GLN A 76 -0.86 5.67 -9.61
CA GLN A 76 -0.01 4.47 -9.73
C GLN A 76 -0.25 3.50 -8.58
N LEU A 77 -0.41 4.01 -7.35
CA LEU A 77 -0.74 3.19 -6.19
C LEU A 77 -2.09 2.50 -6.33
N ASP A 78 -3.09 3.21 -6.86
CA ASP A 78 -4.41 2.64 -7.10
C ASP A 78 -4.34 1.49 -8.10
N ALA A 79 -3.64 1.68 -9.21
CA ALA A 79 -3.44 0.64 -10.22
C ALA A 79 -2.68 -0.56 -9.65
N LEU A 80 -1.64 -0.29 -8.85
CA LEU A 80 -0.86 -1.34 -8.19
C LEU A 80 -1.72 -2.13 -7.21
N GLY A 81 -2.59 -1.45 -6.46
CA GLY A 81 -3.51 -2.07 -5.52
C GLY A 81 -4.47 -3.04 -6.20
N LYS A 82 -4.97 -2.69 -7.38
CA LYS A 82 -5.85 -3.58 -8.15
C LYS A 82 -5.11 -4.84 -8.60
N THR A 83 -3.86 -4.72 -9.03
CA THR A 83 -3.02 -5.86 -9.39
C THR A 83 -2.72 -6.72 -8.17
N TYR A 84 -2.39 -6.09 -7.05
CA TYR A 84 -2.16 -6.76 -5.77
C TYR A 84 -3.37 -7.58 -5.34
N ASP A 85 -4.57 -6.98 -5.42
CA ASP A 85 -5.81 -7.67 -5.05
C ASP A 85 -6.04 -8.91 -5.91
N ARG A 86 -5.80 -8.82 -7.22
CA ARG A 86 -5.96 -9.96 -8.12
C ARG A 86 -5.01 -11.10 -7.78
N ILE A 87 -3.76 -10.77 -7.47
CA ILE A 87 -2.76 -11.79 -7.11
C ILE A 87 -3.12 -12.42 -5.76
N ALA A 88 -3.52 -11.61 -4.78
CA ALA A 88 -3.93 -12.09 -3.48
C ALA A 88 -5.15 -13.01 -3.59
N ASP A 89 -6.14 -12.64 -4.40
CA ASP A 89 -7.32 -13.46 -4.64
C ASP A 89 -6.96 -14.79 -5.28
N ALA A 90 -6.06 -14.77 -6.28
CA ALA A 90 -5.59 -15.98 -6.96
C ALA A 90 -4.84 -16.92 -6.01
N LEU A 91 -4.17 -16.36 -5.01
CA LEU A 91 -3.49 -17.15 -3.97
C LEU A 91 -4.41 -17.61 -2.85
N GLY A 92 -5.68 -17.20 -2.87
CA GLY A 92 -6.65 -17.52 -1.82
C GLY A 92 -6.47 -16.70 -0.53
N LEU A 93 -5.79 -15.56 -0.61
CA LEU A 93 -5.52 -14.71 0.55
C LEU A 93 -6.70 -13.78 0.82
N ARG A 94 -7.78 -14.31 1.39
CA ARG A 94 -9.05 -13.59 1.57
C ARG A 94 -8.92 -12.32 2.39
N ALA A 95 -8.00 -12.29 3.35
CA ALA A 95 -7.80 -11.14 4.22
C ALA A 95 -6.97 -10.03 3.56
N CYS A 96 -6.31 -10.31 2.42
CA CYS A 96 -5.37 -9.39 1.78
C CYS A 96 -5.79 -8.94 0.38
N GLY A 97 -6.85 -9.53 -0.19
CA GLY A 97 -7.27 -9.27 -1.56
C GLY A 97 -8.49 -8.35 -1.63
N SER A 98 -9.33 -8.59 -2.65
CA SER A 98 -10.49 -7.74 -2.93
C SER A 98 -11.50 -7.69 -1.78
N ASN A 99 -11.55 -8.71 -0.91
CA ASN A 99 -12.44 -8.72 0.24
C ASN A 99 -12.13 -7.58 1.21
N ILE A 100 -10.85 -7.34 1.52
CA ILE A 100 -10.48 -6.24 2.42
C ILE A 100 -10.69 -4.88 1.74
N THR A 101 -10.38 -4.79 0.45
CA THR A 101 -10.60 -3.57 -0.33
C THR A 101 -12.06 -3.18 -0.32
N ARG A 102 -12.98 -4.14 -0.56
CA ARG A 102 -14.42 -3.89 -0.50
C ARG A 102 -14.87 -3.48 0.90
N ALA A 103 -14.34 -4.10 1.94
CA ALA A 103 -14.67 -3.74 3.31
C ALA A 103 -14.25 -2.30 3.62
N LEU A 104 -13.06 -1.89 3.18
CA LEU A 104 -12.58 -0.52 3.39
C LEU A 104 -13.41 0.50 2.62
N ASN A 105 -13.83 0.16 1.40
CA ASN A 105 -14.64 1.07 0.58
C ASN A 105 -16.06 1.25 1.12
N ARG A 106 -16.55 0.30 1.94
CA ARG A 106 -17.85 0.42 2.60
C ARG A 106 -17.81 1.19 3.91
N ALA A 107 -16.63 1.37 4.46
CA ALA A 107 -16.45 2.14 5.70
C ALA A 107 -16.48 3.67 5.42
#